data_18754efe794516e760f63be5fef7abab
#
_entry.id   18754efe794516e760f63be5fef7abab
#
_cell.length_a   1.000
_cell.length_b   1.000
_cell.length_c   1.000
_cell.angle_alpha   90.00
_cell.angle_beta   90.00
_cell.angle_gamma   90.00
#
_symmetry.space_group_name_H-M   'P 1'
#
loop_
_entity.id
_entity.type
_entity.pdbx_description
1 polymer ?
#
loop_
_entity_poly.entity_id
_entity_poly.type
_entity_poly.pdbx_seq_one_letter_code
_entity_poly.pdbx_strand_id
1 'polypeptide(L)'
;MKKLWKAFITNLSKLGRAMLVPIVAMPAIGILGRLGAADMLNIPLMETASNAITNNLDMLFAFGACLAFAKAKDKTFPMIGAAVGLFAFKACLSSLNEDIGMGVFAGIVVGTLAAILFNYSREWKTPEMFSLFTGDRFIIVLAPIFAIPLALLFNIIWPPIQNGLDSLAMWMAGSGVIGIFLFGFLNRALIPVGLHHVINSYLWFQMGSFTNAAGDVVMGDIPRFLAGDPTAGVFMTGLYPVFLFGLPGACLAMYKCAKKDKKSEVKSLMISGAGTCFIAGITEPVEFLFEFVSPKLYLLHCLFSGLGGAIFYFMNVRLGISYNVDIIDYILNFNLGSNAILILPVGILFFFLYYFNFKWVIMHDNVLTPGRAEEDTTTAEITDDEKNFTMNNTNNEFVAKKMLQNLGGKENIASLECCATRLRIEVKDAQKVETDKIRQMGVKGVVFLTDTNLQVVVGTSVQKVKAAMDELL
;
A
#
# COMPACT_ATOMS: atom_id res chain seq x y z
N MET A 1 -15.01 10.92 -22.47
CA MET A 1 -15.10 10.78 -21.00
C MET A 1 -14.66 9.41 -20.48
N LYS A 2 -15.23 8.26 -20.91
CA LYS A 2 -14.84 6.91 -20.43
C LYS A 2 -13.34 6.59 -20.55
N LYS A 3 -12.68 6.99 -21.66
CA LYS A 3 -11.26 6.72 -21.92
C LYS A 3 -10.33 7.54 -21.00
N LEU A 4 -10.67 8.80 -20.74
CA LEU A 4 -9.95 9.66 -19.78
C LEU A 4 -10.13 9.18 -18.33
N TRP A 5 -11.34 8.78 -17.95
CA TRP A 5 -11.62 8.21 -16.64
C TRP A 5 -10.84 6.90 -16.41
N LYS A 6 -10.82 6.00 -17.41
CA LYS A 6 -10.05 4.75 -17.35
C LYS A 6 -8.54 5.01 -17.21
N ALA A 7 -7.98 5.98 -17.97
CA ALA A 7 -6.59 6.39 -17.85
C ALA A 7 -6.28 7.00 -16.48
N PHE A 8 -7.16 7.82 -15.94
CA PHE A 8 -7.04 8.42 -14.61
C PHE A 8 -6.98 7.34 -13.52
N ILE A 9 -7.93 6.40 -13.49
CA ILE A 9 -7.95 5.29 -12.51
C ILE A 9 -6.68 4.41 -12.65
N THR A 10 -6.23 4.12 -13.88
CA THR A 10 -5.00 3.34 -14.09
C THR A 10 -3.77 4.06 -13.53
N ASN A 11 -3.62 5.35 -13.78
CA ASN A 11 -2.49 6.13 -13.26
C ASN A 11 -2.56 6.29 -11.74
N LEU A 12 -3.76 6.46 -11.19
CA LEU A 12 -4.00 6.53 -9.75
C LEU A 12 -3.63 5.21 -9.06
N SER A 13 -4.00 4.07 -9.66
CA SER A 13 -3.58 2.75 -9.19
C SER A 13 -2.06 2.53 -9.30
N LYS A 14 -1.38 3.12 -10.32
CA LYS A 14 0.09 3.12 -10.42
C LYS A 14 0.71 3.94 -9.29
N LEU A 15 0.13 5.10 -8.99
CA LEU A 15 0.57 5.97 -7.90
C LEU A 15 0.41 5.29 -6.53
N GLY A 16 -0.74 4.68 -6.25
CA GLY A 16 -0.96 3.93 -5.01
C GLY A 16 0.08 2.82 -4.79
N ARG A 17 0.54 2.19 -5.89
CA ARG A 17 1.65 1.20 -5.83
C ARG A 17 2.99 1.83 -5.49
N ALA A 18 3.25 3.03 -6.02
CA ALA A 18 4.47 3.77 -5.74
C ALA A 18 4.64 4.04 -4.23
N MET A 19 3.53 4.21 -3.53
CA MET A 19 3.50 4.46 -2.10
C MET A 19 3.87 3.24 -1.25
N LEU A 20 3.89 2.02 -1.81
CA LEU A 20 4.37 0.83 -1.08
C LEU A 20 5.87 0.90 -0.77
N VAL A 21 6.69 1.59 -1.57
CA VAL A 21 8.14 1.66 -1.36
C VAL A 21 8.50 2.32 -0.02
N PRO A 22 8.02 3.53 0.30
CA PRO A 22 8.25 4.12 1.62
C PRO A 22 7.58 3.32 2.75
N ILE A 23 6.41 2.73 2.52
CA ILE A 23 5.67 1.96 3.53
C ILE A 23 6.46 0.74 4.01
N VAL A 24 7.21 0.06 3.14
CA VAL A 24 8.07 -1.07 3.53
C VAL A 24 9.20 -0.64 4.49
N ALA A 25 9.64 0.61 4.44
CA ALA A 25 10.66 1.13 5.35
C ALA A 25 10.08 1.53 6.73
N MET A 26 8.78 1.83 6.82
CA MET A 26 8.13 2.36 8.02
C MET A 26 8.28 1.47 9.27
N PRO A 27 8.17 0.12 9.21
CA PRO A 27 8.36 -0.73 10.38
C PRO A 27 9.73 -0.54 11.03
N ALA A 28 10.80 -0.53 10.23
CA ALA A 28 12.15 -0.34 10.76
C ALA A 28 12.34 1.05 11.39
N ILE A 29 11.81 2.09 10.73
CA ILE A 29 11.83 3.47 11.22
C ILE A 29 11.07 3.59 12.53
N GLY A 30 9.84 3.11 12.58
CA GLY A 30 8.97 3.21 13.75
C GLY A 30 9.52 2.44 14.96
N ILE A 31 10.00 1.21 14.75
CA ILE A 31 10.62 0.40 15.82
C ILE A 31 11.88 1.09 16.35
N LEU A 32 12.76 1.59 15.47
CA LEU A 32 13.96 2.31 15.92
C LEU A 32 13.61 3.55 16.73
N GLY A 33 12.69 4.38 16.25
CA GLY A 33 12.27 5.59 16.95
C GLY A 33 11.63 5.27 18.28
N ARG A 34 10.72 4.30 18.31
CA ARG A 34 9.99 3.95 19.53
C ARG A 34 10.87 3.28 20.58
N LEU A 35 11.73 2.35 20.20
CA LEU A 35 12.69 1.75 21.12
C LEU A 35 13.73 2.75 21.61
N GLY A 36 14.14 3.72 20.77
CA GLY A 36 15.08 4.77 21.13
C GLY A 36 14.54 5.80 22.12
N ALA A 37 13.22 5.95 22.20
CA ALA A 37 12.55 6.97 22.99
C ALA A 37 12.89 6.90 24.50
N ALA A 38 12.82 8.05 25.17
CA ALA A 38 13.24 8.22 26.57
C ALA A 38 12.45 7.37 27.57
N ASP A 39 11.20 7.04 27.27
CA ASP A 39 10.32 6.18 28.06
C ASP A 39 10.48 4.67 27.78
N MET A 40 11.37 4.30 26.84
CA MET A 40 11.69 2.90 26.49
C MET A 40 13.16 2.59 26.82
N LEU A 41 14.02 2.37 25.80
CA LEU A 41 15.43 2.05 26.02
C LEU A 41 16.32 3.28 26.28
N ASN A 42 15.79 4.46 25.99
CA ASN A 42 16.49 5.74 26.10
C ASN A 42 17.85 5.73 25.37
N ILE A 43 17.81 5.36 24.09
CA ILE A 43 18.98 5.34 23.20
C ILE A 43 18.81 6.46 22.16
N PRO A 44 19.34 7.69 22.41
CA PRO A 44 19.13 8.84 21.53
C PRO A 44 19.62 8.62 20.09
N LEU A 45 20.61 7.74 19.89
CA LEU A 45 21.13 7.43 18.55
C LEU A 45 20.07 6.72 17.68
N MET A 46 19.27 5.83 18.27
CA MET A 46 18.18 5.14 17.56
C MET A 46 17.07 6.11 17.16
N GLU A 47 16.71 7.01 18.08
CA GLU A 47 15.72 8.05 17.83
C GLU A 47 16.20 9.02 16.74
N THR A 48 17.47 9.48 16.82
CA THR A 48 18.08 10.33 15.81
C THR A 48 18.08 9.69 14.42
N ALA A 49 18.41 8.39 14.33
CA ALA A 49 18.38 7.65 13.07
C ALA A 49 16.97 7.55 12.49
N SER A 50 15.97 7.27 13.33
CA SER A 50 14.56 7.25 12.95
C SER A 50 14.10 8.62 12.43
N ASN A 51 14.37 9.68 13.18
CA ASN A 51 13.98 11.05 12.83
C ASN A 51 14.62 11.52 11.54
N ALA A 52 15.88 11.15 11.28
CA ALA A 52 16.56 11.48 10.03
C ALA A 52 15.84 10.88 8.81
N ILE A 53 15.28 9.69 8.91
CA ILE A 53 14.53 9.08 7.82
C ILE A 53 13.12 9.68 7.74
N THR A 54 12.44 9.84 8.89
CA THR A 54 11.08 10.40 8.95
C THR A 54 11.01 11.82 8.37
N ASN A 55 12.01 12.66 8.66
CA ASN A 55 12.09 14.03 8.14
C ASN A 55 12.36 14.09 6.63
N ASN A 56 12.76 12.98 6.00
CA ASN A 56 13.02 12.85 4.57
C ASN A 56 12.10 11.79 3.90
N LEU A 57 10.94 11.55 4.45
CA LEU A 57 9.95 10.63 3.85
C LEU A 57 9.57 11.04 2.43
N ASP A 58 9.46 12.32 2.14
CA ASP A 58 9.21 12.87 0.81
C ASP A 58 10.20 12.33 -0.25
N MET A 59 11.47 12.09 0.14
CA MET A 59 12.47 11.48 -0.75
C MET A 59 12.11 10.02 -1.08
N LEU A 60 11.66 9.24 -0.09
CA LEU A 60 11.25 7.86 -0.33
C LEU A 60 10.00 7.80 -1.22
N PHE A 61 9.07 8.74 -1.03
CA PHE A 61 7.89 8.88 -1.90
C PHE A 61 8.26 9.32 -3.31
N ALA A 62 9.29 10.19 -3.48
CA ALA A 62 9.80 10.58 -4.80
C ALA A 62 10.40 9.37 -5.55
N PHE A 63 11.16 8.54 -4.86
CA PHE A 63 11.68 7.31 -5.43
C PHE A 63 10.57 6.34 -5.81
N GLY A 64 9.60 6.12 -4.93
CA GLY A 64 8.44 5.28 -5.21
C GLY A 64 7.68 5.73 -6.46
N ALA A 65 7.33 7.01 -6.54
CA ALA A 65 6.64 7.59 -7.70
C ALA A 65 7.47 7.47 -8.97
N CYS A 66 8.77 7.76 -8.89
CA CYS A 66 9.68 7.64 -10.02
C CYS A 66 9.77 6.19 -10.53
N LEU A 67 9.91 5.23 -9.61
CA LEU A 67 9.94 3.79 -9.94
C LEU A 67 8.67 3.32 -10.65
N ALA A 68 7.50 3.85 -10.28
CA ALA A 68 6.23 3.47 -10.88
C ALA A 68 6.05 3.97 -12.32
N PHE A 69 6.57 5.14 -12.63
CA PHE A 69 6.30 5.81 -13.91
C PHE A 69 7.46 5.80 -14.90
N ALA A 70 8.72 5.60 -14.46
CA ALA A 70 9.87 5.53 -15.35
C ALA A 70 9.88 4.25 -16.17
N LYS A 71 9.98 4.40 -17.51
CA LYS A 71 9.96 3.32 -18.51
C LYS A 71 11.37 2.87 -18.87
N ALA A 72 12.15 2.38 -17.91
CA ALA A 72 13.47 1.81 -18.14
C ALA A 72 13.66 0.53 -17.32
N LYS A 73 14.55 -0.37 -17.77
CA LYS A 73 14.99 -1.52 -16.96
C LYS A 73 15.85 -1.03 -15.79
N ASP A 74 16.85 -0.22 -16.07
CA ASP A 74 17.63 0.49 -15.05
C ASP A 74 16.99 1.84 -14.74
N LYS A 75 16.60 2.03 -13.51
CA LYS A 75 15.93 3.23 -13.00
C LYS A 75 16.84 4.11 -12.15
N THR A 76 18.14 3.86 -12.15
CA THR A 76 19.12 4.58 -11.34
C THR A 76 19.11 6.09 -11.66
N PHE A 77 19.24 6.45 -12.94
CA PHE A 77 19.29 7.87 -13.35
C PHE A 77 17.98 8.61 -13.08
N PRO A 78 16.79 8.08 -13.39
CA PRO A 78 15.54 8.77 -13.04
C PRO A 78 15.36 8.94 -11.53
N MET A 79 15.81 7.99 -10.69
CA MET A 79 15.78 8.15 -9.23
C MET A 79 16.70 9.25 -8.74
N ILE A 80 17.93 9.33 -9.26
CA ILE A 80 18.85 10.44 -8.95
C ILE A 80 18.25 11.77 -9.40
N GLY A 81 17.65 11.82 -10.59
CA GLY A 81 16.92 12.99 -11.10
C GLY A 81 15.77 13.40 -10.17
N ALA A 82 15.01 12.44 -9.65
CA ALA A 82 13.95 12.70 -8.69
C ALA A 82 14.49 13.31 -7.38
N ALA A 83 15.62 12.80 -6.86
CA ALA A 83 16.27 13.34 -5.67
C ALA A 83 16.74 14.78 -5.87
N VAL A 84 17.49 15.04 -6.93
CA VAL A 84 18.02 16.39 -7.24
C VAL A 84 16.87 17.36 -7.53
N GLY A 85 15.85 16.91 -8.27
CA GLY A 85 14.66 17.70 -8.53
C GLY A 85 13.89 18.04 -7.26
N LEU A 86 13.78 17.10 -6.32
CA LEU A 86 13.09 17.34 -5.04
C LEU A 86 13.80 18.36 -4.17
N PHE A 87 15.12 18.28 -4.06
CA PHE A 87 15.89 19.29 -3.33
C PHE A 87 15.70 20.69 -3.93
N ALA A 88 15.81 20.81 -5.26
CA ALA A 88 15.59 22.08 -5.96
C ALA A 88 14.14 22.59 -5.76
N PHE A 89 13.15 21.72 -5.90
CA PHE A 89 11.73 22.07 -5.73
C PHE A 89 11.43 22.59 -4.34
N LYS A 90 11.85 21.85 -3.29
CA LYS A 90 11.64 22.26 -1.89
C LYS A 90 12.28 23.59 -1.58
N ALA A 91 13.53 23.78 -2.00
CA ALA A 91 14.24 25.05 -1.79
C ALA A 91 13.55 26.23 -2.50
N CYS A 92 13.13 26.05 -3.76
CA CYS A 92 12.40 27.08 -4.50
C CYS A 92 11.02 27.38 -3.87
N LEU A 93 10.28 26.35 -3.48
CA LEU A 93 8.95 26.51 -2.91
C LEU A 93 8.99 27.24 -1.56
N SER A 94 9.92 26.84 -0.68
CA SER A 94 10.14 27.50 0.61
C SER A 94 10.57 28.96 0.45
N SER A 95 11.40 29.27 -0.57
CA SER A 95 11.80 30.64 -0.88
C SER A 95 10.62 31.52 -1.38
N LEU A 96 9.63 30.93 -2.01
CA LEU A 96 8.44 31.61 -2.52
C LEU A 96 7.38 31.81 -1.44
N ASN A 97 7.18 30.81 -0.61
CA ASN A 97 6.17 30.82 0.46
C ASN A 97 6.51 29.77 1.53
N GLU A 98 6.90 30.21 2.71
CA GLU A 98 7.28 29.35 3.84
C GLU A 98 6.10 28.60 4.45
N ASP A 99 4.86 29.08 4.26
CA ASP A 99 3.64 28.44 4.82
C ASP A 99 3.20 27.22 4.03
N ILE A 100 3.82 26.92 2.88
CA ILE A 100 3.45 25.77 2.05
C ILE A 100 4.13 24.50 2.56
N GLY A 101 3.32 23.63 3.19
CA GLY A 101 3.71 22.31 3.64
C GLY A 101 3.21 21.19 2.70
N MET A 102 3.97 20.86 1.66
CA MET A 102 3.56 19.75 0.78
C MET A 102 3.92 18.37 1.34
N GLY A 103 4.87 18.27 2.27
CA GLY A 103 5.30 17.00 2.85
C GLY A 103 5.57 15.92 1.80
N VAL A 104 5.02 14.73 2.00
CA VAL A 104 5.18 13.59 1.08
C VAL A 104 4.63 13.84 -0.33
N PHE A 105 3.67 14.77 -0.49
CA PHE A 105 3.13 15.11 -1.82
C PHE A 105 4.18 15.78 -2.71
N ALA A 106 5.12 16.55 -2.13
CA ALA A 106 6.24 17.09 -2.88
C ALA A 106 7.04 15.98 -3.56
N GLY A 107 7.34 14.91 -2.81
CA GLY A 107 8.00 13.72 -3.34
C GLY A 107 7.24 13.06 -4.48
N ILE A 108 5.94 12.83 -4.30
CA ILE A 108 5.08 12.21 -5.31
C ILE A 108 5.07 13.03 -6.61
N VAL A 109 4.87 14.34 -6.50
CA VAL A 109 4.81 15.25 -7.65
C VAL A 109 6.14 15.29 -8.39
N VAL A 110 7.23 15.50 -7.67
CA VAL A 110 8.57 15.61 -8.28
C VAL A 110 9.04 14.27 -8.82
N GLY A 111 8.83 13.17 -8.11
CA GLY A 111 9.18 11.83 -8.59
C GLY A 111 8.43 11.46 -9.86
N THR A 112 7.14 11.81 -9.94
CA THR A 112 6.33 11.63 -11.16
C THR A 112 6.84 12.50 -12.31
N LEU A 113 7.15 13.78 -12.05
CA LEU A 113 7.73 14.69 -13.03
C LEU A 113 9.05 14.15 -13.57
N ALA A 114 9.96 13.73 -12.66
CA ALA A 114 11.24 13.17 -13.05
C ALA A 114 11.10 11.95 -13.97
N ALA A 115 10.17 11.06 -13.66
CA ALA A 115 9.89 9.90 -14.51
C ALA A 115 9.33 10.31 -15.88
N ILE A 116 8.43 11.30 -15.94
CA ILE A 116 7.87 11.81 -17.19
C ILE A 116 8.98 12.45 -18.03
N LEU A 117 9.76 13.37 -17.44
CA LEU A 117 10.87 14.03 -18.14
C LEU A 117 11.89 13.00 -18.66
N PHE A 118 12.25 12.02 -17.84
CA PHE A 118 13.13 10.93 -18.24
C PHE A 118 12.59 10.18 -19.46
N ASN A 119 11.31 9.76 -19.43
CA ASN A 119 10.71 9.01 -20.51
C ASN A 119 10.69 9.76 -21.84
N TYR A 120 10.61 11.09 -21.80
CA TYR A 120 10.63 11.94 -22.99
C TYR A 120 12.06 12.30 -23.45
N SER A 121 12.99 12.56 -22.51
CA SER A 121 14.30 13.12 -22.82
C SER A 121 15.37 12.06 -23.13
N ARG A 122 15.18 10.81 -22.71
CA ARG A 122 16.17 9.74 -22.88
C ARG A 122 16.59 9.48 -24.34
N GLU A 123 15.70 9.78 -25.31
CA GLU A 123 15.93 9.57 -26.73
C GLU A 123 16.42 10.86 -27.44
N TRP A 124 16.55 11.97 -26.72
CA TRP A 124 16.99 13.22 -27.30
C TRP A 124 18.48 13.15 -27.71
N LYS A 125 18.74 13.57 -28.95
CA LYS A 125 20.09 13.70 -29.47
C LYS A 125 20.62 15.07 -29.07
N THR A 126 21.72 15.11 -28.33
CA THR A 126 22.41 16.34 -27.98
C THR A 126 23.69 16.49 -28.80
N PRO A 127 24.19 17.71 -29.03
CA PRO A 127 25.49 17.93 -29.64
C PRO A 127 26.62 17.21 -28.90
N GLU A 128 27.69 16.80 -29.61
CA GLU A 128 28.78 15.99 -29.06
C GLU A 128 29.43 16.59 -27.81
N MET A 129 29.53 17.92 -27.74
CA MET A 129 30.07 18.62 -26.56
C MET A 129 29.29 18.38 -25.26
N PHE A 130 28.01 17.93 -25.35
CA PHE A 130 27.14 17.56 -24.21
C PHE A 130 26.98 16.06 -24.05
N SER A 131 27.82 15.25 -24.71
CA SER A 131 27.70 13.77 -24.70
C SER A 131 27.68 13.15 -23.29
N LEU A 132 28.32 13.79 -22.32
CA LEU A 132 28.28 13.37 -20.90
C LEU A 132 26.87 13.43 -20.30
N PHE A 133 26.03 14.33 -20.82
CA PHE A 133 24.67 14.58 -20.34
C PHE A 133 23.59 14.00 -21.24
N THR A 134 23.93 13.10 -22.17
CA THR A 134 22.97 12.51 -23.12
C THR A 134 22.27 11.26 -22.55
N GLY A 135 21.17 10.88 -23.19
CA GLY A 135 20.45 9.65 -22.90
C GLY A 135 19.88 9.64 -21.47
N ASP A 136 20.02 8.53 -20.77
CA ASP A 136 19.44 8.31 -19.44
C ASP A 136 19.98 9.31 -18.38
N ARG A 137 21.17 9.87 -18.57
CA ARG A 137 21.80 10.83 -17.64
C ARG A 137 21.19 12.24 -17.72
N PHE A 138 20.53 12.56 -18.82
CA PHE A 138 20.04 13.92 -19.05
C PHE A 138 19.00 14.38 -18.04
N ILE A 139 18.27 13.44 -17.42
CA ILE A 139 17.28 13.73 -16.37
C ILE A 139 17.89 14.45 -15.16
N ILE A 140 19.17 14.18 -14.82
CA ILE A 140 19.83 14.82 -13.67
C ILE A 140 19.95 16.34 -13.87
N VAL A 141 20.10 16.76 -15.14
CA VAL A 141 20.15 18.20 -15.51
C VAL A 141 18.74 18.78 -15.62
N LEU A 142 17.82 18.03 -16.24
CA LEU A 142 16.46 18.52 -16.48
C LEU A 142 15.63 18.65 -15.21
N ALA A 143 15.74 17.72 -14.29
CA ALA A 143 14.89 17.68 -13.11
C ALA A 143 14.98 18.96 -12.26
N PRO A 144 16.16 19.49 -11.88
CA PRO A 144 16.26 20.74 -11.13
C PRO A 144 15.81 21.96 -11.95
N ILE A 145 16.03 21.98 -13.27
CA ILE A 145 15.56 23.08 -14.13
C ILE A 145 14.02 23.13 -14.14
N PHE A 146 13.36 21.97 -14.31
CA PHE A 146 11.90 21.89 -14.32
C PHE A 146 11.29 22.01 -12.91
N ALA A 147 12.08 21.82 -11.85
CA ALA A 147 11.63 22.06 -10.49
C ALA A 147 11.27 23.54 -10.24
N ILE A 148 11.93 24.49 -10.91
CA ILE A 148 11.67 25.92 -10.75
C ILE A 148 10.24 26.28 -11.24
N PRO A 149 9.87 26.06 -12.51
CA PRO A 149 8.52 26.36 -12.96
C PRO A 149 7.46 25.52 -12.24
N LEU A 150 7.81 24.32 -11.79
CA LEU A 150 6.93 23.50 -10.97
C LEU A 150 6.66 24.16 -9.61
N ALA A 151 7.69 24.72 -8.95
CA ALA A 151 7.55 25.44 -7.68
C ALA A 151 6.66 26.68 -7.83
N LEU A 152 6.85 27.46 -8.91
CA LEU A 152 5.98 28.60 -9.22
C LEU A 152 4.51 28.18 -9.39
N LEU A 153 4.28 27.07 -10.11
CA LEU A 153 2.94 26.52 -10.30
C LEU A 153 2.31 26.08 -8.98
N PHE A 154 3.07 25.34 -8.15
CA PHE A 154 2.56 24.81 -6.89
C PHE A 154 2.43 25.89 -5.80
N ASN A 155 3.18 26.99 -5.87
CA ASN A 155 2.96 28.17 -5.04
C ASN A 155 1.55 28.78 -5.21
N ILE A 156 0.92 28.55 -6.37
CA ILE A 156 -0.44 29.02 -6.64
C ILE A 156 -1.48 27.92 -6.37
N ILE A 157 -1.19 26.70 -6.81
CA ILE A 157 -2.20 25.59 -6.78
C ILE A 157 -2.28 24.96 -5.39
N TRP A 158 -1.17 24.87 -4.67
CA TRP A 158 -1.15 24.10 -3.42
C TRP A 158 -1.90 24.76 -2.26
N PRO A 159 -1.82 26.08 -2.00
CA PRO A 159 -2.52 26.69 -0.86
C PRO A 159 -4.02 26.42 -0.80
N PRO A 160 -4.81 26.53 -1.88
CA PRO A 160 -6.22 26.15 -1.82
C PRO A 160 -6.44 24.65 -1.56
N ILE A 161 -5.54 23.77 -2.06
CA ILE A 161 -5.59 22.32 -1.78
C ILE A 161 -5.29 22.09 -0.30
N GLN A 162 -4.21 22.67 0.22
CA GLN A 162 -3.82 22.57 1.63
C GLN A 162 -4.94 23.03 2.55
N ASN A 163 -5.51 24.22 2.29
CA ASN A 163 -6.63 24.75 3.06
C ASN A 163 -7.87 23.84 3.01
N GLY A 164 -8.13 23.21 1.85
CA GLY A 164 -9.20 22.22 1.69
C GLY A 164 -8.97 20.97 2.51
N LEU A 165 -7.74 20.44 2.49
CA LEU A 165 -7.34 19.27 3.27
C LEU A 165 -7.37 19.57 4.78
N ASP A 166 -6.85 20.73 5.19
CA ASP A 166 -6.88 21.18 6.59
C ASP A 166 -8.31 21.35 7.09
N SER A 167 -9.19 21.97 6.27
CA SER A 167 -10.60 22.12 6.59
C SER A 167 -11.31 20.78 6.74
N LEU A 168 -11.03 19.83 5.85
CA LEU A 168 -11.58 18.47 5.94
C LEU A 168 -11.08 17.75 7.20
N ALA A 169 -9.78 17.84 7.51
CA ALA A 169 -9.18 17.24 8.69
C ALA A 169 -9.74 17.87 9.99
N MET A 170 -9.85 19.20 10.04
CA MET A 170 -10.48 19.90 11.17
C MET A 170 -11.95 19.52 11.33
N TRP A 171 -12.69 19.41 10.22
CA TRP A 171 -14.08 18.94 10.27
C TRP A 171 -14.16 17.50 10.78
N MET A 172 -13.30 16.60 10.31
CA MET A 172 -13.26 15.20 10.79
C MET A 172 -12.92 15.16 12.28
N ALA A 173 -11.92 15.92 12.74
CA ALA A 173 -11.52 15.99 14.14
C ALA A 173 -12.63 16.61 15.01
N GLY A 174 -13.28 17.67 14.51
CA GLY A 174 -14.39 18.37 15.20
C GLY A 174 -15.72 17.64 15.16
N SER A 175 -15.92 16.71 14.23
CA SER A 175 -17.14 15.91 14.09
C SER A 175 -17.21 14.74 15.09
N GLY A 176 -16.22 14.61 15.96
CA GLY A 176 -16.17 13.58 16.99
C GLY A 176 -16.34 12.18 16.40
N VAL A 177 -17.30 11.42 16.91
CA VAL A 177 -17.54 10.03 16.51
C VAL A 177 -17.80 9.86 15.00
N ILE A 178 -18.46 10.82 14.35
CA ILE A 178 -18.80 10.75 12.92
C ILE A 178 -17.51 10.80 12.08
N GLY A 179 -16.61 11.72 12.39
CA GLY A 179 -15.32 11.86 11.69
C GLY A 179 -14.45 10.62 11.83
N ILE A 180 -14.39 10.05 13.02
CA ILE A 180 -13.61 8.84 13.32
C ILE A 180 -14.23 7.62 12.61
N PHE A 181 -15.55 7.48 12.63
CA PHE A 181 -16.24 6.43 11.89
C PHE A 181 -15.98 6.52 10.39
N LEU A 182 -16.12 7.71 9.81
CA LEU A 182 -15.88 7.94 8.39
C LEU A 182 -14.44 7.68 8.00
N PHE A 183 -13.47 8.04 8.85
CA PHE A 183 -12.08 7.69 8.59
C PHE A 183 -11.88 6.18 8.50
N GLY A 184 -12.31 5.41 9.50
CA GLY A 184 -12.19 3.96 9.50
C GLY A 184 -12.88 3.29 8.31
N PHE A 185 -14.08 3.78 7.95
CA PHE A 185 -14.83 3.31 6.80
C PHE A 185 -14.11 3.61 5.47
N LEU A 186 -13.75 4.88 5.23
CA LEU A 186 -13.11 5.31 3.99
C LEU A 186 -11.71 4.73 3.83
N ASN A 187 -10.98 4.59 4.92
CA ASN A 187 -9.66 3.95 4.92
C ASN A 187 -9.70 2.55 4.30
N ARG A 188 -10.74 1.77 4.62
CA ARG A 188 -10.95 0.45 4.00
C ARG A 188 -11.59 0.56 2.62
N ALA A 189 -12.63 1.36 2.44
CA ALA A 189 -13.34 1.49 1.17
C ALA A 189 -12.46 1.92 -0.02
N LEU A 190 -11.35 2.59 0.24
CA LEU A 190 -10.41 3.08 -0.77
C LEU A 190 -9.25 2.12 -1.10
N ILE A 191 -9.16 0.97 -0.42
CA ILE A 191 -8.11 -0.04 -0.69
C ILE A 191 -8.13 -0.55 -2.14
N PRO A 192 -9.27 -0.89 -2.76
CA PRO A 192 -9.29 -1.43 -4.12
C PRO A 192 -8.64 -0.53 -5.15
N VAL A 193 -8.76 0.78 -4.94
CA VAL A 193 -8.18 1.80 -5.83
C VAL A 193 -6.82 2.31 -5.34
N GLY A 194 -6.36 1.90 -4.14
CA GLY A 194 -5.08 2.30 -3.55
C GLY A 194 -5.05 3.72 -3.00
N LEU A 195 -6.20 4.39 -2.89
CA LEU A 195 -6.31 5.79 -2.43
C LEU A 195 -6.22 5.94 -0.91
N HIS A 196 -6.41 4.85 -0.15
CA HIS A 196 -6.26 4.87 1.31
C HIS A 196 -4.86 5.36 1.74
N HIS A 197 -3.81 5.09 0.95
CA HIS A 197 -2.47 5.59 1.21
C HIS A 197 -2.38 7.13 1.12
N VAL A 198 -3.15 7.76 0.24
CA VAL A 198 -3.19 9.23 0.11
C VAL A 198 -3.76 9.85 1.38
N ILE A 199 -4.91 9.33 1.85
CA ILE A 199 -5.54 9.80 3.09
C ILE A 199 -4.62 9.55 4.29
N ASN A 200 -4.05 8.35 4.39
CA ASN A 200 -3.12 7.99 5.46
C ASN A 200 -1.90 8.91 5.48
N SER A 201 -1.28 9.17 4.33
CA SER A 201 -0.10 10.04 4.26
C SER A 201 -0.38 11.45 4.75
N TYR A 202 -1.55 11.98 4.44
CA TYR A 202 -1.95 13.29 4.96
C TYR A 202 -2.17 13.26 6.48
N LEU A 203 -3.00 12.34 6.95
CA LEU A 203 -3.33 12.21 8.38
C LEU A 203 -2.08 11.91 9.22
N TRP A 204 -1.27 10.96 8.78
CA TRP A 204 -0.11 10.49 9.54
C TRP A 204 0.99 11.53 9.67
N PHE A 205 1.24 12.35 8.61
CA PHE A 205 2.44 13.17 8.53
C PHE A 205 2.18 14.67 8.43
N GLN A 206 0.93 15.12 8.24
CA GLN A 206 0.64 16.52 7.97
C GLN A 206 -0.52 17.10 8.81
N MET A 207 -1.47 16.27 9.23
CA MET A 207 -2.67 16.75 9.92
C MET A 207 -2.36 17.31 11.31
N GLY A 208 -2.67 18.60 11.51
CA GLY A 208 -2.52 19.29 12.79
C GLY A 208 -1.09 19.54 13.19
N SER A 209 -0.88 20.32 14.23
CA SER A 209 0.44 20.64 14.79
C SER A 209 0.41 20.58 16.31
N PHE A 210 1.56 20.26 16.90
CA PHE A 210 1.75 20.20 18.34
C PHE A 210 3.17 20.66 18.68
N THR A 211 3.32 21.49 19.70
CA THR A 211 4.65 21.88 20.19
C THR A 211 5.05 20.93 21.31
N ASN A 212 6.13 20.17 21.11
CA ASN A 212 6.62 19.21 22.09
C ASN A 212 7.29 19.90 23.29
N ALA A 213 7.68 19.12 24.28
CA ALA A 213 8.34 19.65 25.49
C ALA A 213 9.70 20.31 25.23
N ALA A 214 10.35 20.01 24.10
CA ALA A 214 11.61 20.64 23.69
C ALA A 214 11.41 21.97 22.94
N GLY A 215 10.14 22.33 22.63
CA GLY A 215 9.80 23.55 21.87
C GLY A 215 9.71 23.33 20.35
N ASP A 216 9.88 22.10 19.85
CA ASP A 216 9.78 21.79 18.43
C ASP A 216 8.32 21.61 18.01
N VAL A 217 7.98 22.14 16.84
CA VAL A 217 6.66 21.95 16.24
C VAL A 217 6.67 20.67 15.41
N VAL A 218 5.84 19.70 15.82
CA VAL A 218 5.63 18.43 15.10
C VAL A 218 4.25 18.42 14.43
N MET A 219 4.17 17.85 13.22
CA MET A 219 2.95 17.77 12.43
C MET A 219 2.61 16.31 12.12
N GLY A 220 1.31 16.04 11.91
CA GLY A 220 0.80 14.72 11.61
C GLY A 220 0.47 13.87 12.85
N ASP A 221 -0.47 12.96 12.70
CA ASP A 221 -1.01 12.16 13.82
C ASP A 221 0.07 11.30 14.49
N ILE A 222 0.99 10.70 13.70
CA ILE A 222 2.06 9.85 14.22
C ILE A 222 3.09 10.66 15.02
N PRO A 223 3.75 11.69 14.47
CA PRO A 223 4.73 12.46 15.24
C PRO A 223 4.13 13.16 16.47
N ARG A 224 2.89 13.66 16.35
CA ARG A 224 2.18 14.29 17.47
C ARG A 224 1.89 13.30 18.59
N PHE A 225 1.43 12.10 18.23
CA PHE A 225 1.18 11.04 19.22
C PHE A 225 2.45 10.65 19.97
N LEU A 226 3.54 10.41 19.23
CA LEU A 226 4.84 10.05 19.81
C LEU A 226 5.45 11.19 20.66
N ALA A 227 5.16 12.44 20.30
CA ALA A 227 5.56 13.61 21.07
C ALA A 227 4.69 13.88 22.32
N GLY A 228 3.70 13.02 22.58
CA GLY A 228 2.84 13.09 23.77
C GLY A 228 1.61 13.99 23.63
N ASP A 229 1.21 14.37 22.41
CA ASP A 229 -0.04 15.10 22.18
C ASP A 229 -1.25 14.27 22.61
N PRO A 230 -2.05 14.75 23.60
CA PRO A 230 -3.20 14.00 24.10
C PRO A 230 -4.35 13.90 23.10
N THR A 231 -4.33 14.65 22.00
CA THR A 231 -5.36 14.66 20.97
C THR A 231 -5.04 13.79 19.76
N ALA A 232 -3.77 13.37 19.59
CA ALA A 232 -3.33 12.52 18.49
C ALA A 232 -3.55 11.03 18.78
N GLY A 233 -3.58 10.20 17.72
CA GLY A 233 -3.73 8.75 17.80
C GLY A 233 -5.17 8.24 17.80
N VAL A 234 -6.16 9.12 17.85
CA VAL A 234 -7.58 8.74 17.95
C VAL A 234 -8.09 8.02 16.69
N PHE A 235 -7.64 8.45 15.52
CA PHE A 235 -8.08 7.87 14.24
C PHE A 235 -7.58 6.45 14.05
N MET A 236 -6.36 6.15 14.50
CA MET A 236 -5.76 4.82 14.33
C MET A 236 -6.30 3.79 15.31
N THR A 237 -6.76 4.22 16.48
CA THR A 237 -7.25 3.33 17.55
C THR A 237 -8.31 2.34 17.04
N GLY A 238 -9.24 2.79 16.21
CA GLY A 238 -10.34 1.99 15.68
C GLY A 238 -9.92 0.85 14.77
N LEU A 239 -8.71 0.86 14.25
CA LEU A 239 -8.19 -0.18 13.36
C LEU A 239 -7.60 -1.36 14.14
N TYR A 240 -7.17 -1.19 15.40
CA TYR A 240 -6.60 -2.26 16.22
C TYR A 240 -7.53 -3.49 16.37
N PRO A 241 -8.81 -3.34 16.77
CA PRO A 241 -9.70 -4.50 16.91
C PRO A 241 -9.97 -5.19 15.58
N VAL A 242 -9.89 -4.47 14.46
CA VAL A 242 -10.07 -5.00 13.11
C VAL A 242 -8.86 -5.84 12.69
N PHE A 243 -7.65 -5.30 12.83
CA PHE A 243 -6.43 -5.93 12.34
C PHE A 243 -6.00 -7.11 13.22
N LEU A 244 -6.01 -6.90 14.54
CA LEU A 244 -5.55 -7.92 15.49
C LEU A 244 -6.56 -9.06 15.69
N PHE A 245 -7.86 -8.77 15.54
CA PHE A 245 -8.90 -9.74 15.92
C PHE A 245 -9.92 -9.98 14.80
N GLY A 246 -10.45 -8.94 14.19
CA GLY A 246 -11.51 -9.03 13.19
C GLY A 246 -11.09 -9.82 11.95
N LEU A 247 -9.98 -9.47 11.32
CA LEU A 247 -9.46 -10.18 10.16
C LEU A 247 -9.04 -11.62 10.46
N PRO A 248 -8.38 -11.96 11.59
CA PRO A 248 -8.24 -13.34 12.04
C PRO A 248 -9.58 -14.08 12.19
N GLY A 249 -10.62 -13.40 12.69
CA GLY A 249 -11.98 -13.94 12.74
C GLY A 249 -12.58 -14.24 11.36
N ALA A 250 -12.37 -13.34 10.40
CA ALA A 250 -12.74 -13.54 9.00
C ALA A 250 -11.99 -14.74 8.38
N CYS A 251 -10.69 -14.86 8.65
CA CYS A 251 -9.88 -15.99 8.22
C CYS A 251 -10.44 -17.31 8.76
N LEU A 252 -10.78 -17.37 10.05
CA LEU A 252 -11.40 -18.55 10.64
C LEU A 252 -12.76 -18.87 9.99
N ALA A 253 -13.59 -17.87 9.69
CA ALA A 253 -14.86 -18.05 9.01
C ALA A 253 -14.67 -18.67 7.62
N MET A 254 -13.77 -18.11 6.80
CA MET A 254 -13.44 -18.63 5.47
C MET A 254 -12.93 -20.08 5.54
N TYR A 255 -12.03 -20.37 6.48
CA TYR A 255 -11.55 -21.74 6.71
C TYR A 255 -12.66 -22.71 7.08
N LYS A 256 -13.55 -22.32 7.98
CA LYS A 256 -14.68 -23.18 8.40
C LYS A 256 -15.67 -23.46 7.28
N CYS A 257 -15.86 -22.51 6.36
CA CYS A 257 -16.76 -22.63 5.21
C CYS A 257 -16.13 -23.37 4.01
N ALA A 258 -14.83 -23.64 4.01
CA ALA A 258 -14.15 -24.37 2.94
C ALA A 258 -14.60 -25.84 2.85
N LYS A 259 -14.62 -26.40 1.62
CA LYS A 259 -14.89 -27.82 1.34
C LYS A 259 -13.89 -28.72 2.07
N LYS A 260 -14.30 -29.93 2.46
CA LYS A 260 -13.48 -30.83 3.30
C LYS A 260 -12.14 -31.20 2.67
N ASP A 261 -12.12 -31.44 1.38
CA ASP A 261 -10.95 -31.79 0.56
C ASP A 261 -9.93 -30.65 0.43
N LYS A 262 -10.38 -29.39 0.47
CA LYS A 262 -9.54 -28.19 0.35
C LYS A 262 -9.12 -27.60 1.71
N LYS A 263 -9.58 -28.14 2.83
CA LYS A 263 -9.33 -27.57 4.17
C LYS A 263 -7.84 -27.44 4.52
N SER A 264 -7.01 -28.39 4.10
CA SER A 264 -5.58 -28.35 4.42
C SER A 264 -4.88 -27.15 3.78
N GLU A 265 -5.16 -26.92 2.49
CA GLU A 265 -4.61 -25.80 1.73
C GLU A 265 -5.11 -24.45 2.28
N VAL A 266 -6.44 -24.34 2.48
CA VAL A 266 -7.07 -23.12 3.01
C VAL A 266 -6.57 -22.83 4.42
N LYS A 267 -6.30 -23.83 5.27
CA LYS A 267 -5.77 -23.64 6.62
C LYS A 267 -4.45 -22.90 6.59
N SER A 268 -3.50 -23.31 5.75
CA SER A 268 -2.18 -22.67 5.65
C SER A 268 -2.30 -21.22 5.17
N LEU A 269 -3.17 -20.97 4.17
CA LEU A 269 -3.42 -19.64 3.66
C LEU A 269 -4.03 -18.72 4.74
N MET A 270 -5.01 -19.21 5.50
CA MET A 270 -5.67 -18.42 6.54
C MET A 270 -4.77 -18.15 7.74
N ILE A 271 -3.95 -19.11 8.16
CA ILE A 271 -2.97 -18.89 9.23
C ILE A 271 -1.93 -17.85 8.80
N SER A 272 -1.39 -17.95 7.58
CA SER A 272 -0.43 -16.99 7.05
C SER A 272 -1.04 -15.59 6.98
N GLY A 273 -2.26 -15.45 6.43
CA GLY A 273 -2.95 -14.18 6.34
C GLY A 273 -3.26 -13.56 7.71
N ALA A 274 -3.83 -14.36 8.63
CA ALA A 274 -4.12 -13.89 9.99
C ALA A 274 -2.83 -13.47 10.73
N GLY A 275 -1.76 -14.27 10.60
CA GLY A 275 -0.46 -13.93 11.18
C GLY A 275 0.13 -12.64 10.61
N THR A 276 0.00 -12.40 9.31
CA THR A 276 0.48 -11.17 8.68
C THR A 276 -0.29 -9.94 9.17
N CYS A 277 -1.61 -10.03 9.33
CA CYS A 277 -2.41 -8.96 9.92
C CYS A 277 -2.00 -8.70 11.38
N PHE A 278 -1.88 -9.76 12.18
CA PHE A 278 -1.64 -9.67 13.62
C PHE A 278 -0.24 -9.15 13.95
N ILE A 279 0.81 -9.64 13.24
CA ILE A 279 2.21 -9.35 13.57
C ILE A 279 2.74 -8.13 12.84
N ALA A 280 2.31 -7.91 11.59
CA ALA A 280 2.87 -6.87 10.71
C ALA A 280 1.84 -5.80 10.30
N GLY A 281 0.57 -5.95 10.68
CA GLY A 281 -0.48 -4.99 10.31
C GLY A 281 -0.77 -4.91 8.80
N ILE A 282 -0.32 -5.91 8.02
CA ILE A 282 -0.55 -5.94 6.57
C ILE A 282 -1.84 -6.73 6.30
N THR A 283 -2.87 -6.05 5.85
CA THR A 283 -4.24 -6.59 5.78
C THR A 283 -4.64 -7.07 4.38
N GLU A 284 -4.01 -6.54 3.34
CA GLU A 284 -4.35 -6.78 1.94
C GLU A 284 -4.33 -8.28 1.55
N PRO A 285 -3.43 -9.13 2.06
CA PRO A 285 -3.46 -10.55 1.74
C PRO A 285 -4.77 -11.26 2.16
N VAL A 286 -5.43 -10.76 3.21
CA VAL A 286 -6.71 -11.26 3.69
C VAL A 286 -7.87 -10.55 3.02
N GLU A 287 -7.83 -9.24 2.94
CA GLU A 287 -8.89 -8.41 2.34
C GLU A 287 -9.18 -8.81 0.90
N PHE A 288 -8.13 -9.03 0.11
CA PHE A 288 -8.26 -9.45 -1.27
C PHE A 288 -8.90 -10.84 -1.48
N LEU A 289 -8.98 -11.66 -0.44
CA LEU A 289 -9.66 -12.96 -0.52
C LEU A 289 -11.19 -12.83 -0.54
N PHE A 290 -11.73 -11.70 -0.08
CA PHE A 290 -13.17 -11.49 -0.05
C PHE A 290 -13.62 -10.20 -0.76
N GLU A 291 -12.76 -9.20 -0.90
CA GLU A 291 -13.05 -7.89 -1.48
C GLU A 291 -13.65 -8.00 -2.90
N PHE A 292 -12.99 -8.77 -3.77
CA PHE A 292 -13.41 -8.94 -5.16
C PHE A 292 -14.43 -10.05 -5.37
N VAL A 293 -14.59 -10.92 -4.38
CA VAL A 293 -15.49 -12.08 -4.45
C VAL A 293 -16.88 -11.74 -3.92
N SER A 294 -16.97 -10.82 -2.95
CA SER A 294 -18.22 -10.42 -2.32
C SER A 294 -18.20 -8.96 -1.88
N PRO A 295 -18.79 -8.05 -2.66
CA PRO A 295 -18.97 -6.65 -2.25
C PRO A 295 -19.66 -6.49 -0.90
N LYS A 296 -20.53 -7.46 -0.52
CA LYS A 296 -21.24 -7.45 0.77
C LYS A 296 -20.30 -7.72 1.95
N LEU A 297 -19.38 -8.70 1.82
CA LEU A 297 -18.35 -8.93 2.84
C LEU A 297 -17.42 -7.71 2.97
N TYR A 298 -17.08 -7.13 1.84
CA TYR A 298 -16.24 -5.94 1.83
C TYR A 298 -16.91 -4.72 2.47
N LEU A 299 -18.18 -4.48 2.16
CA LEU A 299 -18.95 -3.42 2.81
C LEU A 299 -19.05 -3.62 4.33
N LEU A 300 -19.29 -4.86 4.79
CA LEU A 300 -19.29 -5.19 6.22
C LEU A 300 -17.92 -4.89 6.85
N HIS A 301 -16.83 -5.22 6.17
CA HIS A 301 -15.49 -4.91 6.64
C HIS A 301 -15.26 -3.40 6.78
N CYS A 302 -15.67 -2.59 5.81
CA CYS A 302 -15.61 -1.12 5.89
C CYS A 302 -16.44 -0.59 7.06
N LEU A 303 -17.68 -1.09 7.22
CA LEU A 303 -18.57 -0.69 8.32
C LEU A 303 -18.00 -1.05 9.69
N PHE A 304 -17.44 -2.24 9.84
CA PHE A 304 -16.83 -2.67 11.11
C PHE A 304 -15.57 -1.86 11.43
N SER A 305 -14.81 -1.44 10.42
CA SER A 305 -13.65 -0.58 10.63
C SER A 305 -14.04 0.81 11.12
N GLY A 306 -15.11 1.40 10.58
CA GLY A 306 -15.68 2.63 11.12
C GLY A 306 -16.25 2.45 12.52
N LEU A 307 -16.95 1.33 12.77
CA LEU A 307 -17.54 1.00 14.07
C LEU A 307 -16.49 0.87 15.19
N GLY A 308 -15.32 0.28 14.87
CA GLY A 308 -14.20 0.18 15.83
C GLY A 308 -13.79 1.54 16.37
N GLY A 309 -13.63 2.53 15.48
CA GLY A 309 -13.33 3.89 15.87
C GLY A 309 -14.43 4.53 16.71
N ALA A 310 -15.69 4.38 16.31
CA ALA A 310 -16.84 4.92 17.04
C ALA A 310 -16.95 4.37 18.46
N ILE A 311 -16.76 3.04 18.64
CA ILE A 311 -16.80 2.40 19.96
C ILE A 311 -15.70 2.98 20.85
N PHE A 312 -14.48 3.07 20.37
CA PHE A 312 -13.37 3.58 21.16
C PHE A 312 -13.48 5.06 21.49
N TYR A 313 -14.07 5.85 20.60
CA TYR A 313 -14.39 7.24 20.90
C TYR A 313 -15.27 7.36 22.16
N PHE A 314 -16.37 6.61 22.24
CA PHE A 314 -17.24 6.62 23.43
C PHE A 314 -16.59 6.03 24.67
N MET A 315 -15.64 5.11 24.51
CA MET A 315 -14.91 4.52 25.62
C MET A 315 -13.68 5.33 26.04
N ASN A 316 -13.41 6.47 25.41
CA ASN A 316 -12.19 7.28 25.59
C ASN A 316 -10.92 6.44 25.48
N VAL A 317 -10.89 5.48 24.54
CA VAL A 317 -9.71 4.70 24.23
C VAL A 317 -8.91 5.42 23.15
N ARG A 318 -7.63 5.59 23.37
CA ARG A 318 -6.71 6.23 22.45
C ARG A 318 -5.39 5.46 22.41
N LEU A 319 -5.02 5.03 21.21
CA LEU A 319 -3.74 4.43 20.92
C LEU A 319 -3.33 4.75 19.48
N GLY A 320 -2.35 5.61 19.33
CA GLY A 320 -1.76 5.92 18.03
C GLY A 320 -0.83 4.79 17.55
N ILE A 321 -0.11 5.06 16.49
CA ILE A 321 0.86 4.13 15.90
C ILE A 321 2.24 4.77 15.79
N SER A 322 3.27 3.94 15.77
CA SER A 322 4.63 4.35 15.40
C SER A 322 4.90 4.10 13.92
N TYR A 323 4.35 3.02 13.37
CA TYR A 323 4.51 2.64 11.96
C TYR A 323 3.30 1.91 11.37
N ASN A 324 2.59 1.08 12.12
CA ASN A 324 1.42 0.35 11.65
C ASN A 324 0.52 -0.09 12.82
N VAL A 325 -0.64 -0.64 12.50
CA VAL A 325 -1.58 -1.21 13.46
C VAL A 325 -1.32 -2.71 13.59
N ASP A 326 -0.50 -3.10 14.56
CA ASP A 326 -0.15 -4.50 14.83
C ASP A 326 0.12 -4.75 16.33
N ILE A 327 0.42 -5.99 16.68
CA ILE A 327 0.65 -6.36 18.09
C ILE A 327 1.95 -5.78 18.64
N ILE A 328 2.95 -5.59 17.80
CA ILE A 328 4.25 -5.03 18.22
C ILE A 328 4.04 -3.57 18.56
N ASP A 329 3.39 -2.82 17.68
CA ASP A 329 3.11 -1.41 17.87
C ASP A 329 2.14 -1.17 19.05
N TYR A 330 1.16 -2.06 19.23
CA TYR A 330 0.29 -2.06 20.42
C TYR A 330 1.10 -2.15 21.72
N ILE A 331 2.07 -3.07 21.80
CA ILE A 331 2.91 -3.25 22.99
C ILE A 331 3.83 -2.05 23.19
N LEU A 332 4.50 -1.59 22.12
CA LEU A 332 5.45 -0.50 22.20
C LEU A 332 4.81 0.84 22.60
N ASN A 333 3.58 1.09 22.18
CA ASN A 333 2.87 2.35 22.42
C ASN A 333 1.87 2.28 23.56
N PHE A 334 1.77 1.15 24.25
CA PHE A 334 0.76 0.93 25.29
C PHE A 334 0.75 2.03 26.35
N ASN A 335 1.93 2.46 26.79
CA ASN A 335 2.10 3.48 27.84
C ASN A 335 1.79 4.91 27.35
N LEU A 336 1.85 5.18 26.04
CA LEU A 336 1.49 6.46 25.44
C LEU A 336 -0.03 6.58 25.19
N GLY A 337 -0.72 5.44 25.21
CA GLY A 337 -2.16 5.37 25.01
C GLY A 337 -2.97 5.78 26.23
N SER A 338 -4.27 5.92 26.02
CA SER A 338 -5.26 6.08 27.11
C SER A 338 -6.25 4.92 27.02
N ASN A 339 -6.48 4.25 28.15
CA ASN A 339 -7.38 3.08 28.25
C ASN A 339 -7.09 1.96 27.23
N ALA A 340 -5.85 1.85 26.74
CA ALA A 340 -5.46 0.94 25.66
C ALA A 340 -5.77 -0.54 25.95
N ILE A 341 -5.83 -0.93 27.24
CA ILE A 341 -6.18 -2.29 27.65
C ILE A 341 -7.57 -2.72 27.16
N LEU A 342 -8.49 -1.78 26.96
CA LEU A 342 -9.85 -2.05 26.47
C LEU A 342 -9.88 -2.49 25.01
N ILE A 343 -8.78 -2.30 24.27
CA ILE A 343 -8.64 -2.82 22.90
C ILE A 343 -8.74 -4.36 22.89
N LEU A 344 -8.24 -5.04 23.92
CA LEU A 344 -8.26 -6.50 23.99
C LEU A 344 -9.70 -7.09 24.10
N PRO A 345 -10.52 -6.72 25.10
CA PRO A 345 -11.89 -7.24 25.18
C PRO A 345 -12.76 -6.83 24.00
N VAL A 346 -12.64 -5.60 23.50
CA VAL A 346 -13.36 -5.15 22.28
C VAL A 346 -12.86 -5.92 21.07
N GLY A 347 -11.56 -6.16 20.96
CA GLY A 347 -10.99 -6.99 19.90
C GLY A 347 -11.57 -8.40 19.86
N ILE A 348 -11.70 -9.06 21.03
CA ILE A 348 -12.34 -10.38 21.12
C ILE A 348 -13.80 -10.32 20.60
N LEU A 349 -14.54 -9.27 20.94
CA LEU A 349 -15.89 -9.07 20.39
C LEU A 349 -15.85 -8.91 18.87
N PHE A 350 -14.88 -8.17 18.32
CA PHE A 350 -14.67 -8.02 16.88
C PHE A 350 -14.31 -9.32 16.19
N PHE A 351 -13.51 -10.19 16.83
CA PHE A 351 -13.23 -11.53 16.31
C PHE A 351 -14.52 -12.32 16.07
N PHE A 352 -15.41 -12.36 17.06
CA PHE A 352 -16.69 -13.06 16.93
C PHE A 352 -17.64 -12.33 15.98
N LEU A 353 -17.65 -10.99 15.96
CA LEU A 353 -18.45 -10.19 15.04
C LEU A 353 -18.08 -10.53 13.58
N TYR A 354 -16.79 -10.53 13.24
CA TYR A 354 -16.32 -10.93 11.92
C TYR A 354 -16.61 -12.39 11.63
N TYR A 355 -16.30 -13.29 12.56
CA TYR A 355 -16.48 -14.72 12.37
C TYR A 355 -17.93 -15.07 12.04
N PHE A 356 -18.90 -14.61 12.81
CA PHE A 356 -20.29 -14.97 12.60
C PHE A 356 -20.89 -14.31 11.35
N ASN A 357 -20.63 -13.02 11.14
CA ASN A 357 -21.15 -12.31 9.97
C ASN A 357 -20.54 -12.84 8.67
N PHE A 358 -19.21 -13.04 8.62
CA PHE A 358 -18.56 -13.61 7.44
C PHE A 358 -19.07 -15.02 7.16
N LYS A 359 -19.12 -15.88 8.18
CA LYS A 359 -19.65 -17.24 8.02
C LYS A 359 -21.10 -17.23 7.52
N TRP A 360 -21.95 -16.36 8.07
CA TRP A 360 -23.32 -16.24 7.65
C TRP A 360 -23.45 -15.81 6.18
N VAL A 361 -22.77 -14.74 5.78
CA VAL A 361 -22.79 -14.24 4.39
C VAL A 361 -22.22 -15.29 3.43
N ILE A 362 -21.07 -15.91 3.77
CA ILE A 362 -20.44 -16.93 2.92
C ILE A 362 -21.39 -18.11 2.66
N MET A 363 -22.09 -18.55 3.68
CA MET A 363 -23.00 -19.69 3.55
C MET A 363 -24.35 -19.32 2.93
N HIS A 364 -24.91 -18.16 3.28
CA HIS A 364 -26.22 -17.72 2.80
C HIS A 364 -26.16 -17.29 1.33
N ASP A 365 -25.15 -16.50 0.95
CA ASP A 365 -25.01 -15.96 -0.41
C ASP A 365 -24.15 -16.89 -1.30
N ASN A 366 -23.78 -18.06 -0.81
CA ASN A 366 -22.89 -19.03 -1.46
C ASN A 366 -21.62 -18.41 -2.06
N VAL A 367 -20.95 -17.54 -1.28
CA VAL A 367 -19.77 -16.79 -1.74
C VAL A 367 -18.62 -17.76 -2.00
N LEU A 368 -17.96 -17.62 -3.13
CA LEU A 368 -16.82 -18.45 -3.56
C LEU A 368 -15.50 -18.00 -2.93
N THR A 369 -15.43 -17.99 -1.59
CA THR A 369 -14.18 -17.76 -0.87
C THR A 369 -13.21 -18.93 -1.06
N PRO A 370 -11.92 -18.80 -0.71
CA PRO A 370 -10.93 -19.86 -0.91
C PRO A 370 -11.41 -21.22 -0.42
N GLY A 371 -11.25 -22.23 -1.29
CA GLY A 371 -11.70 -23.61 -1.04
C GLY A 371 -13.19 -23.87 -1.23
N ARG A 372 -13.96 -22.92 -1.81
CA ARG A 372 -15.38 -23.11 -2.14
C ARG A 372 -15.68 -23.14 -3.64
N ALA A 373 -14.78 -22.60 -4.47
CA ALA A 373 -14.91 -22.70 -5.92
C ALA A 373 -15.04 -24.19 -6.35
N GLU A 374 -15.88 -24.46 -7.33
CA GLU A 374 -15.87 -25.73 -8.04
C GLU A 374 -14.70 -25.71 -9.01
N GLU A 375 -13.90 -26.77 -9.01
CA GLU A 375 -13.02 -26.99 -10.15
C GLU A 375 -13.92 -27.36 -11.31
N ASP A 376 -13.90 -26.56 -12.38
CA ASP A 376 -14.38 -27.03 -13.67
C ASP A 376 -13.50 -28.23 -14.06
N THR A 377 -14.02 -29.42 -13.80
CA THR A 377 -13.44 -30.68 -14.26
C THR A 377 -13.70 -30.82 -15.77
N THR A 378 -13.09 -29.95 -16.54
CA THR A 378 -12.72 -30.28 -17.93
C THR A 378 -11.43 -31.05 -17.83
N THR A 379 -11.55 -32.37 -17.69
CA THR A 379 -10.47 -33.34 -17.82
C THR A 379 -9.90 -33.30 -19.24
N ALA A 380 -8.97 -32.37 -19.48
CA ALA A 380 -7.94 -32.64 -20.46
C ALA A 380 -6.98 -33.64 -19.81
N GLU A 381 -6.65 -34.73 -20.46
CA GLU A 381 -5.67 -35.71 -20.00
C GLU A 381 -4.36 -35.01 -19.70
N ILE A 382 -4.05 -34.87 -18.40
CA ILE A 382 -2.85 -34.22 -17.89
C ILE A 382 -1.73 -35.22 -17.98
N THR A 383 -0.68 -34.91 -18.74
CA THR A 383 0.55 -35.72 -18.78
C THR A 383 1.23 -35.75 -17.40
N ASP A 384 2.00 -36.82 -17.10
CA ASP A 384 2.62 -37.00 -15.77
C ASP A 384 3.58 -35.87 -15.36
N ASP A 385 4.14 -35.13 -16.33
CA ASP A 385 4.94 -33.92 -16.10
C ASP A 385 4.09 -32.73 -15.65
N GLU A 386 2.80 -32.68 -15.94
CA GLU A 386 1.87 -31.62 -15.55
C GLU A 386 1.30 -31.82 -14.14
N LYS A 387 1.23 -33.08 -13.66
CA LYS A 387 0.72 -33.41 -12.30
C LYS A 387 1.61 -32.89 -11.17
N ASN A 388 2.90 -32.67 -11.44
CA ASN A 388 3.87 -32.16 -10.46
C ASN A 388 4.04 -30.64 -10.52
N PHE A 389 3.26 -29.94 -11.34
CA PHE A 389 3.36 -28.50 -11.52
C PHE A 389 2.44 -27.77 -10.55
N THR A 390 3.00 -27.30 -9.45
CA THR A 390 2.33 -26.35 -8.55
C THR A 390 3.22 -25.14 -8.35
N MET A 391 2.61 -23.98 -8.02
CA MET A 391 3.35 -22.75 -7.63
C MET A 391 4.25 -22.95 -6.39
N ASN A 392 4.19 -24.10 -5.74
CA ASN A 392 5.08 -24.53 -4.67
C ASN A 392 6.37 -25.19 -5.20
N ASN A 393 6.53 -25.32 -6.52
CA ASN A 393 7.76 -25.80 -7.11
C ASN A 393 8.88 -24.80 -6.79
N THR A 394 10.00 -25.29 -6.28
CA THR A 394 11.18 -24.48 -5.93
C THR A 394 11.92 -23.96 -7.17
N ASN A 395 11.64 -24.47 -8.36
CA ASN A 395 12.23 -24.03 -9.63
C ASN A 395 11.43 -22.84 -10.20
N ASN A 396 11.79 -21.63 -9.77
CA ASN A 396 11.14 -20.40 -10.22
C ASN A 396 11.31 -20.12 -11.72
N GLU A 397 12.40 -20.60 -12.34
CA GLU A 397 12.65 -20.45 -13.78
C GLU A 397 11.64 -21.25 -14.60
N PHE A 398 11.36 -22.49 -14.19
CA PHE A 398 10.35 -23.31 -14.84
C PHE A 398 8.94 -22.71 -14.70
N VAL A 399 8.59 -22.18 -13.49
CA VAL A 399 7.34 -21.47 -13.23
C VAL A 399 7.22 -20.25 -14.14
N ALA A 400 8.29 -19.45 -14.24
CA ALA A 400 8.33 -18.25 -15.07
C ALA A 400 8.15 -18.58 -16.56
N LYS A 401 8.81 -19.63 -17.05
CA LYS A 401 8.72 -20.08 -18.44
C LYS A 401 7.31 -20.52 -18.82
N LYS A 402 6.65 -21.30 -17.95
CA LYS A 402 5.25 -21.70 -18.15
C LYS A 402 4.28 -20.52 -18.05
N MET A 403 4.53 -19.59 -17.11
CA MET A 403 3.72 -18.37 -16.99
C MET A 403 3.80 -17.53 -18.27
N LEU A 404 5.00 -17.27 -18.78
CA LEU A 404 5.19 -16.53 -20.04
C LEU A 404 4.52 -17.23 -21.22
N GLN A 405 4.64 -18.57 -21.30
CA GLN A 405 3.98 -19.34 -22.36
C GLN A 405 2.45 -19.15 -22.33
N ASN A 406 1.84 -19.26 -21.14
CA ASN A 406 0.39 -19.15 -20.98
C ASN A 406 -0.12 -17.69 -21.10
N LEU A 407 0.76 -16.70 -21.00
CA LEU A 407 0.47 -15.29 -21.28
C LEU A 407 0.53 -14.94 -22.78
N GLY A 408 0.77 -15.92 -23.66
CA GLY A 408 0.88 -15.74 -25.10
C GLY A 408 2.29 -15.48 -25.58
N GLY A 409 3.30 -15.87 -24.78
CA GLY A 409 4.73 -15.71 -25.09
C GLY A 409 5.29 -14.34 -24.68
N LYS A 410 6.62 -14.23 -24.66
CA LYS A 410 7.33 -13.00 -24.28
C LYS A 410 6.98 -11.79 -25.16
N GLU A 411 6.68 -12.04 -26.43
CA GLU A 411 6.30 -10.99 -27.40
C GLU A 411 4.96 -10.32 -27.05
N ASN A 412 4.10 -11.02 -26.31
CA ASN A 412 2.80 -10.52 -25.88
C ASN A 412 2.89 -9.64 -24.62
N ILE A 413 4.00 -9.66 -23.90
CA ILE A 413 4.18 -8.86 -22.68
C ILE A 413 4.57 -7.43 -23.08
N ALA A 414 3.77 -6.46 -22.64
CA ALA A 414 4.07 -5.03 -22.79
C ALA A 414 4.73 -4.48 -21.51
N SER A 415 4.28 -4.90 -20.33
CA SER A 415 4.93 -4.59 -19.05
C SER A 415 4.69 -5.69 -18.04
N LEU A 416 5.68 -5.91 -17.17
CA LEU A 416 5.63 -6.89 -16.08
C LEU A 416 6.04 -6.21 -14.78
N GLU A 417 5.12 -6.16 -13.82
CA GLU A 417 5.35 -5.64 -12.48
C GLU A 417 4.79 -6.62 -11.44
N CYS A 418 5.15 -6.44 -10.19
CA CYS A 418 4.52 -7.19 -9.10
C CYS A 418 4.26 -6.28 -7.88
N CYS A 419 3.31 -6.69 -7.06
CA CYS A 419 3.18 -6.22 -5.69
C CYS A 419 3.55 -7.36 -4.73
N ALA A 420 3.23 -7.23 -3.45
CA ALA A 420 3.58 -8.23 -2.43
C ALA A 420 3.10 -9.66 -2.76
N THR A 421 2.00 -9.82 -3.51
CA THR A 421 1.39 -11.13 -3.77
C THR A 421 0.93 -11.37 -5.20
N ARG A 422 1.06 -10.39 -6.12
CA ARG A 422 0.50 -10.47 -7.48
C ARG A 422 1.50 -10.05 -8.52
N LEU A 423 1.52 -10.78 -9.63
CA LEU A 423 2.05 -10.27 -10.90
C LEU A 423 1.01 -9.33 -11.50
N ARG A 424 1.46 -8.22 -12.05
CA ARG A 424 0.67 -7.25 -12.78
C ARG A 424 1.25 -7.15 -14.18
N ILE A 425 0.46 -7.54 -15.14
CA ILE A 425 0.93 -7.81 -16.48
C ILE A 425 0.09 -6.97 -17.42
N GLU A 426 0.75 -6.21 -18.28
CA GLU A 426 0.12 -5.58 -19.42
C GLU A 426 0.47 -6.39 -20.66
N VAL A 427 -0.54 -6.93 -21.31
CA VAL A 427 -0.39 -7.70 -22.55
C VAL A 427 -0.80 -6.87 -23.76
N LYS A 428 -0.17 -7.14 -24.90
CA LYS A 428 -0.51 -6.49 -26.16
C LYS A 428 -1.83 -7.01 -26.71
N ASP A 429 -2.09 -8.31 -26.54
CA ASP A 429 -3.27 -9.02 -27.04
C ASP A 429 -3.79 -9.98 -25.93
N ALA A 430 -4.95 -9.66 -25.38
CA ALA A 430 -5.57 -10.45 -24.33
C ALA A 430 -6.13 -11.80 -24.83
N GLN A 431 -6.42 -11.92 -26.13
CA GLN A 431 -6.95 -13.17 -26.67
C GLN A 431 -5.92 -14.29 -26.70
N LYS A 432 -4.62 -13.94 -26.62
CA LYS A 432 -3.52 -14.91 -26.52
C LYS A 432 -3.27 -15.42 -25.11
N VAL A 433 -3.96 -14.85 -24.11
CA VAL A 433 -3.79 -15.24 -22.72
C VAL A 433 -4.65 -16.45 -22.38
N GLU A 434 -4.03 -17.56 -22.09
CA GLU A 434 -4.67 -18.82 -21.70
C GLU A 434 -4.99 -18.82 -20.20
N THR A 435 -6.02 -18.06 -19.81
CA THR A 435 -6.38 -17.82 -18.40
C THR A 435 -6.58 -19.10 -17.61
N ASP A 436 -7.18 -20.13 -18.21
CA ASP A 436 -7.46 -21.39 -17.55
C ASP A 436 -6.18 -22.19 -17.28
N LYS A 437 -5.23 -22.16 -18.22
CA LYS A 437 -3.91 -22.77 -17.98
C LYS A 437 -3.12 -22.03 -16.88
N ILE A 438 -3.25 -20.70 -16.81
CA ILE A 438 -2.65 -19.93 -15.72
C ILE A 438 -3.27 -20.31 -14.37
N ARG A 439 -4.60 -20.50 -14.32
CA ARG A 439 -5.28 -20.98 -13.11
C ARG A 439 -4.82 -22.39 -12.70
N GLN A 440 -4.65 -23.29 -13.68
CA GLN A 440 -4.15 -24.65 -13.45
C GLN A 440 -2.74 -24.70 -12.87
N MET A 441 -1.93 -23.64 -13.06
CA MET A 441 -0.63 -23.49 -12.41
C MET A 441 -0.72 -23.34 -10.88
N GLY A 442 -1.92 -23.33 -10.29
CA GLY A 442 -2.12 -23.16 -8.85
C GLY A 442 -1.99 -21.71 -8.38
N VAL A 443 -2.13 -20.73 -9.28
CA VAL A 443 -2.25 -19.33 -8.88
C VAL A 443 -3.59 -19.10 -8.16
N LYS A 444 -3.59 -18.21 -7.19
CA LYS A 444 -4.77 -17.94 -6.34
C LYS A 444 -5.88 -17.17 -7.06
N GLY A 445 -5.61 -16.64 -8.26
CA GLY A 445 -6.59 -15.94 -9.08
C GLY A 445 -5.96 -15.22 -10.27
N VAL A 446 -6.77 -15.03 -11.31
CA VAL A 446 -6.43 -14.23 -12.49
C VAL A 446 -7.58 -13.25 -12.72
N VAL A 447 -7.29 -11.96 -12.73
CA VAL A 447 -8.28 -10.88 -12.84
C VAL A 447 -7.85 -9.91 -13.92
N PHE A 448 -8.69 -9.68 -14.93
CA PHE A 448 -8.52 -8.61 -15.90
C PHE A 448 -9.08 -7.30 -15.33
N LEU A 449 -8.23 -6.30 -15.19
CA LEU A 449 -8.64 -4.94 -14.81
C LEU A 449 -9.12 -4.13 -16.02
N THR A 450 -8.52 -4.40 -17.17
CA THR A 450 -8.88 -3.83 -18.49
C THR A 450 -8.68 -4.92 -19.55
N ASP A 451 -9.00 -4.60 -20.81
CA ASP A 451 -8.85 -5.54 -21.92
C ASP A 451 -7.38 -6.00 -22.14
N THR A 452 -6.41 -5.27 -21.58
CA THR A 452 -4.97 -5.56 -21.73
C THR A 452 -4.22 -5.69 -20.43
N ASN A 453 -4.81 -5.27 -19.29
CA ASN A 453 -4.18 -5.35 -17.98
C ASN A 453 -4.77 -6.47 -17.15
N LEU A 454 -3.94 -7.43 -16.76
CA LEU A 454 -4.35 -8.53 -15.89
C LEU A 454 -3.48 -8.61 -14.64
N GLN A 455 -4.06 -9.17 -13.60
CA GLN A 455 -3.37 -9.49 -12.35
C GLN A 455 -3.43 -10.99 -12.11
N VAL A 456 -2.28 -11.58 -11.80
CA VAL A 456 -2.16 -13.00 -11.43
C VAL A 456 -1.74 -13.07 -9.96
N VAL A 457 -2.59 -13.64 -9.12
CA VAL A 457 -2.35 -13.75 -7.67
C VAL A 457 -1.46 -14.96 -7.41
N VAL A 458 -0.16 -14.72 -7.29
CA VAL A 458 0.88 -15.75 -7.08
C VAL A 458 1.06 -16.06 -5.59
N GLY A 459 0.97 -15.07 -4.72
CA GLY A 459 1.27 -15.18 -3.30
C GLY A 459 2.67 -14.66 -2.94
N THR A 460 3.22 -15.12 -1.82
CA THR A 460 4.50 -14.61 -1.26
C THR A 460 5.73 -14.87 -2.14
N SER A 461 5.67 -15.84 -3.06
CA SER A 461 6.76 -16.13 -4.03
C SER A 461 6.76 -15.20 -5.26
N VAL A 462 5.83 -14.25 -5.35
CA VAL A 462 5.65 -13.40 -6.54
C VAL A 462 6.92 -12.68 -7.00
N GLN A 463 7.73 -12.18 -6.07
CA GLN A 463 8.99 -11.48 -6.42
C GLN A 463 10.01 -12.42 -7.07
N LYS A 464 10.11 -13.67 -6.59
CA LYS A 464 11.01 -14.68 -7.16
C LYS A 464 10.57 -15.08 -8.57
N VAL A 465 9.25 -15.27 -8.75
CA VAL A 465 8.67 -15.59 -10.06
C VAL A 465 8.84 -14.41 -11.03
N LYS A 466 8.62 -13.18 -10.57
CA LYS A 466 8.84 -11.99 -11.40
C LYS A 466 10.28 -11.85 -11.83
N ALA A 467 11.25 -12.00 -10.91
CA ALA A 467 12.67 -11.93 -11.24
C ALA A 467 13.05 -12.96 -12.31
N ALA A 468 12.59 -14.22 -12.16
CA ALA A 468 12.82 -15.25 -13.16
C ALA A 468 12.12 -14.97 -14.51
N MET A 469 10.95 -14.31 -14.50
CA MET A 469 10.30 -13.87 -15.74
C MET A 469 11.05 -12.70 -16.40
N ASP A 470 11.58 -11.75 -15.63
CA ASP A 470 12.40 -10.63 -16.16
C ASP A 470 13.68 -11.13 -16.84
N GLU A 471 14.30 -12.22 -16.35
CA GLU A 471 15.46 -12.84 -16.97
C GLU A 471 15.13 -13.50 -18.33
N LEU A 472 13.90 -13.91 -18.51
CA LEU A 472 13.42 -14.56 -19.73
C LEU A 472 12.86 -13.58 -20.78
N LEU A 473 12.49 -12.35 -20.38
CA LEU A 473 11.99 -11.28 -21.24
C LEU A 473 13.11 -10.50 -21.91
#